data_aebbd190ef93a64c4e2051a955829b44
#
_entry.id   aebbd190ef93a64c4e2051a955829b44
#
_cell.length_a   1.000
_cell.length_b   1.000
_cell.length_c   1.000
_cell.angle_alpha   90.00
_cell.angle_beta   90.00
_cell.angle_gamma   90.00
#
_symmetry.space_group_name_H-M   'P 1'
#
loop_
_entity.id
_entity.type
_entity.pdbx_description
1 polymer ?
#
loop_
_entity_poly.entity_id
_entity_poly.type
_entity_poly.pdbx_seq_one_letter_code
_entity_poly.pdbx_strand_id
1 'polypeptide(L)'
;IESAAYPWQYVRKVGEDIVATELILPQSHCIRPYDVGALLNGGIFTVPVKTRPKVVVIPTGSELVSPAALGGQAPSPGQVVESNSAVLGALIDASGGDHLDHPIVPDDYEEILKAVKTAVDADNQVIIISAGSSAGSEDYTAAVIRELGEVLVHGVTMMPGKPTILGIVSGKP
;
A
#
# COMPACT_ATOMS: atom_id res chain seq x y z
N ILE A 1 27.25 -16.28 -51.94
CA ILE A 1 27.15 -14.84 -51.60
C ILE A 1 26.20 -14.25 -52.59
N GLU A 2 25.04 -13.81 -52.13
CA GLU A 2 23.97 -13.26 -52.98
C GLU A 2 24.17 -11.77 -53.25
N SER A 3 24.84 -11.04 -52.34
CA SER A 3 25.17 -9.63 -52.50
C SER A 3 26.39 -9.25 -51.67
N ALA A 4 27.08 -8.18 -52.10
CA ALA A 4 28.21 -7.64 -51.35
C ALA A 4 27.70 -6.91 -50.08
N ALA A 5 28.31 -7.14 -48.93
CA ALA A 5 28.05 -6.37 -47.73
C ALA A 5 28.88 -5.07 -47.75
N TYR A 6 28.23 -3.96 -47.35
CA TYR A 6 28.96 -2.71 -47.14
C TYR A 6 29.67 -2.71 -45.78
N PRO A 7 30.70 -1.87 -45.59
CA PRO A 7 31.43 -1.82 -44.31
C PRO A 7 30.51 -1.62 -43.12
N TRP A 8 30.66 -2.44 -42.12
CA TRP A 8 29.88 -2.41 -40.85
C TRP A 8 28.42 -2.88 -40.96
N GLN A 9 28.00 -3.44 -42.10
CA GLN A 9 26.65 -4.00 -42.24
C GLN A 9 26.44 -5.10 -41.22
N TYR A 10 25.38 -4.96 -40.38
CA TYR A 10 25.01 -5.87 -39.28
C TYR A 10 26.09 -6.05 -38.22
N VAL A 11 27.07 -5.16 -38.14
CA VAL A 11 28.04 -5.15 -37.03
C VAL A 11 27.62 -4.14 -35.98
N ARG A 12 27.31 -4.62 -34.78
CA ARG A 12 27.01 -3.74 -33.65
C ARG A 12 28.30 -3.05 -33.19
N LYS A 13 28.25 -1.73 -33.09
CA LYS A 13 29.38 -0.91 -32.65
C LYS A 13 29.38 -0.81 -31.13
N VAL A 14 30.56 -0.66 -30.54
CA VAL A 14 30.70 -0.34 -29.11
C VAL A 14 29.97 0.98 -28.83
N GLY A 15 29.08 1.00 -27.84
CA GLY A 15 28.27 2.16 -27.49
C GLY A 15 27.08 2.40 -28.38
N GLU A 16 26.66 1.43 -29.23
CA GLU A 16 25.46 1.56 -30.04
C GLU A 16 24.18 1.64 -29.20
N ASP A 17 24.11 0.87 -28.11
CA ASP A 17 22.95 0.84 -27.19
C ASP A 17 23.14 1.76 -26.00
N ILE A 18 24.25 1.58 -25.25
CA ILE A 18 24.55 2.31 -24.03
C ILE A 18 26.04 2.64 -24.02
N VAL A 19 26.37 3.90 -23.75
CA VAL A 19 27.77 4.34 -23.60
C VAL A 19 28.13 4.51 -22.13
N ALA A 20 29.43 4.35 -21.82
CA ALA A 20 29.95 4.59 -20.48
C ALA A 20 29.58 6.01 -20.02
N THR A 21 29.18 6.15 -18.75
CA THR A 21 28.74 7.38 -18.11
C THR A 21 27.35 7.90 -18.50
N GLU A 22 26.63 7.19 -19.38
CA GLU A 22 25.24 7.51 -19.66
C GLU A 22 24.33 7.16 -18.48
N LEU A 23 23.39 8.08 -18.16
CA LEU A 23 22.39 7.84 -17.11
C LEU A 23 21.32 6.87 -17.62
N ILE A 24 21.30 5.64 -17.10
CA ILE A 24 20.30 4.63 -17.46
C ILE A 24 18.97 4.90 -16.75
N LEU A 25 18.99 5.10 -15.44
CA LEU A 25 17.80 5.38 -14.63
C LEU A 25 18.09 6.51 -13.63
N PRO A 26 17.17 7.45 -13.45
CA PRO A 26 17.28 8.46 -12.40
C PRO A 26 17.00 7.87 -11.02
N GLN A 27 17.46 8.55 -9.97
CA GLN A 27 17.14 8.20 -8.60
C GLN A 27 15.62 8.21 -8.36
N SER A 28 15.14 7.27 -7.55
CA SER A 28 13.72 7.09 -7.22
C SER A 28 12.82 6.68 -8.40
N HIS A 29 13.42 6.19 -9.49
CA HIS A 29 12.67 5.60 -10.59
C HIS A 29 12.01 4.27 -10.15
N CYS A 30 10.74 4.08 -10.52
CA CYS A 30 10.08 2.79 -10.34
C CYS A 30 10.56 1.83 -11.43
N ILE A 31 11.35 0.82 -11.04
CA ILE A 31 11.97 -0.13 -11.99
C ILE A 31 10.89 -0.96 -12.68
N ARG A 32 10.83 -0.88 -13.99
CA ARG A 32 9.91 -1.63 -14.86
C ARG A 32 10.64 -2.81 -15.52
N PRO A 33 9.93 -3.79 -16.09
CA PRO A 33 10.57 -4.94 -16.73
C PRO A 33 11.63 -4.61 -17.78
N TYR A 34 11.42 -3.55 -18.59
CA TYR A 34 12.42 -3.16 -19.63
C TYR A 34 13.64 -2.45 -19.02
N ASP A 35 13.48 -1.80 -17.87
CA ASP A 35 14.58 -1.13 -17.16
C ASP A 35 15.61 -2.17 -16.68
N VAL A 36 15.12 -3.37 -16.30
CA VAL A 36 16.00 -4.50 -15.96
C VAL A 36 16.88 -4.89 -17.13
N GLY A 37 16.31 -4.95 -18.35
CA GLY A 37 17.08 -5.21 -19.56
C GLY A 37 18.14 -4.14 -19.83
N ALA A 38 17.80 -2.87 -19.69
CA ALA A 38 18.76 -1.77 -19.86
C ALA A 38 19.89 -1.81 -18.81
N LEU A 39 19.58 -2.09 -17.54
CA LEU A 39 20.57 -2.24 -16.47
C LEU A 39 21.54 -3.39 -16.78
N LEU A 40 21.03 -4.56 -17.16
CA LEU A 40 21.84 -5.73 -17.50
C LEU A 40 22.75 -5.46 -18.69
N ASN A 41 22.25 -4.81 -19.74
CA ASN A 41 23.05 -4.43 -20.90
C ASN A 41 24.12 -3.39 -20.54
N GLY A 42 23.83 -2.52 -19.57
CA GLY A 42 24.81 -1.58 -19.00
C GLY A 42 25.79 -2.20 -18.02
N GLY A 43 25.73 -3.52 -17.77
CA GLY A 43 26.62 -4.23 -16.84
C GLY A 43 26.29 -4.01 -15.37
N ILE A 44 25.08 -3.54 -15.05
CA ILE A 44 24.62 -3.30 -13.67
C ILE A 44 23.79 -4.50 -13.22
N PHE A 45 24.36 -5.33 -12.33
CA PHE A 45 23.75 -6.57 -11.87
C PHE A 45 23.11 -6.45 -10.48
N THR A 46 23.37 -5.37 -9.77
CA THR A 46 22.83 -5.12 -8.44
C THR A 46 22.45 -3.65 -8.30
N VAL A 47 21.25 -3.41 -7.84
CA VAL A 47 20.72 -2.03 -7.65
C VAL A 47 20.15 -1.93 -6.22
N PRO A 48 20.54 -0.91 -5.43
CA PRO A 48 19.90 -0.64 -4.16
C PRO A 48 18.49 -0.14 -4.41
N VAL A 49 17.50 -0.78 -3.76
CA VAL A 49 16.08 -0.40 -3.85
C VAL A 49 15.53 -0.12 -2.47
N LYS A 50 14.47 0.69 -2.40
CA LYS A 50 13.71 0.86 -1.15
C LYS A 50 12.95 -0.43 -0.84
N THR A 51 12.88 -0.78 0.45
CA THR A 51 12.03 -1.87 0.91
C THR A 51 10.56 -1.50 0.72
N ARG A 52 9.72 -2.49 0.45
CA ARG A 52 8.28 -2.30 0.38
C ARG A 52 7.75 -2.03 1.79
N PRO A 53 6.92 -0.99 2.00
CA PRO A 53 6.35 -0.73 3.32
C PRO A 53 5.30 -1.80 3.65
N LYS A 54 5.34 -2.31 4.88
CA LYS A 54 4.28 -3.15 5.43
C LYS A 54 3.13 -2.25 5.87
N VAL A 55 1.95 -2.52 5.35
CA VAL A 55 0.74 -1.74 5.59
C VAL A 55 -0.31 -2.65 6.21
N VAL A 56 -0.69 -2.40 7.45
CA VAL A 56 -1.76 -3.15 8.10
C VAL A 56 -3.10 -2.45 7.89
N VAL A 57 -4.13 -3.22 7.55
CA VAL A 57 -5.52 -2.74 7.43
C VAL A 57 -6.32 -3.28 8.61
N ILE A 58 -6.85 -2.38 9.43
CA ILE A 58 -7.67 -2.69 10.61
C ILE A 58 -9.13 -2.33 10.29
N PRO A 59 -9.98 -3.29 9.94
CA PRO A 59 -11.40 -3.06 9.76
C PRO A 59 -12.10 -2.92 11.12
N THR A 60 -12.90 -1.85 11.30
CA THR A 60 -13.67 -1.61 12.51
C THR A 60 -15.17 -1.54 12.20
N GLY A 61 -15.98 -2.16 13.03
CA GLY A 61 -17.44 -2.14 12.92
C GLY A 61 -18.05 -3.40 13.53
N SER A 62 -19.01 -3.22 14.45
CA SER A 62 -19.70 -4.34 15.11
C SER A 62 -20.69 -5.05 14.18
N GLU A 63 -21.08 -4.42 13.07
CA GLU A 63 -21.93 -4.96 12.01
C GLU A 63 -21.16 -5.83 11.01
N LEU A 64 -19.82 -5.71 11.01
CA LEU A 64 -18.99 -6.36 9.99
C LEU A 64 -18.88 -7.87 10.20
N VAL A 65 -18.92 -8.61 9.10
CA VAL A 65 -18.68 -10.06 9.07
C VAL A 65 -17.68 -10.40 7.98
N SER A 66 -16.69 -11.22 8.30
CA SER A 66 -15.72 -11.65 7.29
C SER A 66 -16.35 -12.60 6.26
N PRO A 67 -15.95 -12.55 4.99
CA PRO A 67 -16.40 -13.50 3.96
C PRO A 67 -16.17 -14.96 4.35
N ALA A 68 -15.07 -15.23 5.04
CA ALA A 68 -14.74 -16.59 5.52
C ALA A 68 -15.75 -17.12 6.54
N ALA A 69 -16.24 -16.26 7.44
CA ALA A 69 -17.22 -16.65 8.45
C ALA A 69 -18.61 -16.96 7.85
N LEU A 70 -18.91 -16.39 6.68
CA LEU A 70 -20.18 -16.65 5.99
C LEU A 70 -20.23 -18.02 5.32
N GLY A 71 -19.08 -18.63 4.99
CA GLY A 71 -19.03 -19.94 4.37
C GLY A 71 -19.81 -20.05 3.06
N GLY A 72 -19.93 -18.92 2.32
CA GLY A 72 -20.71 -18.83 1.08
C GLY A 72 -22.21 -18.56 1.27
N GLN A 73 -22.64 -18.30 2.50
CA GLN A 73 -24.02 -17.88 2.80
C GLN A 73 -24.17 -16.36 2.74
N ALA A 74 -25.41 -15.90 2.57
CA ALA A 74 -25.70 -14.48 2.66
C ALA A 74 -25.57 -13.99 4.12
N PRO A 75 -25.15 -12.74 4.34
CA PRO A 75 -25.12 -12.15 5.69
C PRO A 75 -26.52 -12.08 6.27
N SER A 76 -26.63 -12.22 7.58
CA SER A 76 -27.88 -12.04 8.31
C SER A 76 -28.33 -10.55 8.28
N PRO A 77 -29.63 -10.25 8.51
CA PRO A 77 -30.08 -8.87 8.63
C PRO A 77 -29.27 -8.09 9.67
N GLY A 78 -28.80 -6.92 9.31
CA GLY A 78 -27.95 -6.08 10.15
C GLY A 78 -26.44 -6.34 10.02
N GLN A 79 -26.05 -7.41 9.34
CA GLN A 79 -24.62 -7.67 9.05
C GLN A 79 -24.21 -7.11 7.69
N VAL A 80 -23.00 -6.61 7.61
CA VAL A 80 -22.35 -6.10 6.39
C VAL A 80 -21.09 -6.91 6.12
N VAL A 81 -20.93 -7.37 4.87
CA VAL A 81 -19.70 -8.09 4.49
C VAL A 81 -18.52 -7.14 4.51
N GLU A 82 -17.48 -7.48 5.27
CA GLU A 82 -16.24 -6.74 5.25
C GLU A 82 -15.52 -7.00 3.91
N SER A 83 -15.48 -5.99 3.05
CA SER A 83 -14.86 -6.03 1.73
C SER A 83 -13.75 -4.98 1.56
N ASN A 84 -13.69 -4.01 2.47
CA ASN A 84 -12.74 -2.90 2.35
C ASN A 84 -11.29 -3.37 2.50
N SER A 85 -11.02 -4.34 3.37
CA SER A 85 -9.67 -4.90 3.51
C SER A 85 -9.19 -5.53 2.21
N ALA A 86 -10.05 -6.27 1.50
CA ALA A 86 -9.69 -6.84 0.20
C ALA A 86 -9.38 -5.77 -0.85
N VAL A 87 -10.20 -4.71 -0.91
CA VAL A 87 -9.97 -3.58 -1.84
C VAL A 87 -8.70 -2.82 -1.48
N LEU A 88 -8.53 -2.47 -0.20
CA LEU A 88 -7.35 -1.75 0.27
C LEU A 88 -6.08 -2.59 0.12
N GLY A 89 -6.14 -3.89 0.44
CA GLY A 89 -5.02 -4.81 0.24
C GLY A 89 -4.55 -4.83 -1.22
N ALA A 90 -5.48 -4.98 -2.16
CA ALA A 90 -5.15 -4.96 -3.59
C ALA A 90 -4.56 -3.60 -4.03
N LEU A 91 -5.05 -2.47 -3.50
CA LEU A 91 -4.51 -1.14 -3.79
C LEU A 91 -3.11 -0.95 -3.19
N ILE A 92 -2.86 -1.46 -1.98
CA ILE A 92 -1.55 -1.44 -1.33
C ILE A 92 -0.54 -2.21 -2.18
N ASP A 93 -0.88 -3.43 -2.59
CA ASP A 93 -0.01 -4.27 -3.42
C ASP A 93 0.29 -3.61 -4.78
N ALA A 94 -0.74 -3.07 -5.43
CA ALA A 94 -0.59 -2.35 -6.69
C ALA A 94 0.26 -1.07 -6.55
N SER A 95 0.28 -0.47 -5.35
CA SER A 95 1.07 0.73 -5.03
C SER A 95 2.50 0.40 -4.57
N GLY A 96 2.85 -0.89 -4.48
CA GLY A 96 4.19 -1.32 -4.10
C GLY A 96 4.41 -1.48 -2.59
N GLY A 97 3.34 -1.60 -1.80
CA GLY A 97 3.38 -2.00 -0.41
C GLY A 97 3.23 -3.52 -0.24
N ASP A 98 3.36 -3.99 0.99
CA ASP A 98 3.03 -5.35 1.42
C ASP A 98 1.86 -5.23 2.41
N HIS A 99 0.66 -5.65 2.01
CA HIS A 99 -0.49 -5.56 2.88
C HIS A 99 -0.52 -6.66 3.94
N LEU A 100 -1.08 -6.33 5.09
CA LEU A 100 -1.33 -7.25 6.20
C LEU A 100 -2.78 -7.07 6.67
N ASP A 101 -3.51 -8.17 6.76
CA ASP A 101 -4.87 -8.17 7.27
C ASP A 101 -4.88 -8.22 8.80
N HIS A 102 -5.77 -7.44 9.41
CA HIS A 102 -6.10 -7.53 10.82
C HIS A 102 -7.51 -8.12 10.98
N PRO A 103 -7.79 -8.90 12.03
CA PRO A 103 -9.16 -9.28 12.37
C PRO A 103 -10.08 -8.07 12.52
N ILE A 104 -11.38 -8.25 12.23
CA ILE A 104 -12.39 -7.20 12.45
C ILE A 104 -12.39 -6.82 13.93
N VAL A 105 -12.31 -5.52 14.20
CA VAL A 105 -12.34 -4.95 15.54
C VAL A 105 -13.75 -4.41 15.81
N PRO A 106 -14.38 -4.72 16.94
CA PRO A 106 -15.66 -4.12 17.32
C PRO A 106 -15.56 -2.58 17.35
N ASP A 107 -16.67 -1.91 17.15
CA ASP A 107 -16.78 -0.45 17.28
C ASP A 107 -16.80 -0.05 18.77
N ASP A 108 -15.66 -0.24 19.42
CA ASP A 108 -15.39 0.02 20.83
C ASP A 108 -14.05 0.71 20.99
N TYR A 109 -14.00 1.75 21.80
CA TYR A 109 -12.79 2.58 21.96
C TYR A 109 -11.57 1.78 22.44
N GLU A 110 -11.74 0.94 23.46
CA GLU A 110 -10.62 0.17 24.07
C GLU A 110 -10.10 -0.90 23.10
N GLU A 111 -11.00 -1.55 22.35
CA GLU A 111 -10.60 -2.57 21.37
C GLU A 111 -9.88 -1.91 20.18
N ILE A 112 -10.32 -0.75 19.70
CA ILE A 112 -9.64 0.00 18.64
C ILE A 112 -8.27 0.49 19.15
N LEU A 113 -8.21 1.06 20.36
CA LEU A 113 -6.96 1.52 20.97
C LEU A 113 -5.94 0.39 21.08
N LYS A 114 -6.37 -0.78 21.54
CA LYS A 114 -5.53 -1.98 21.66
C LYS A 114 -5.03 -2.48 20.31
N ALA A 115 -5.91 -2.52 19.29
CA ALA A 115 -5.54 -2.92 17.94
C ALA A 115 -4.49 -1.99 17.34
N VAL A 116 -4.67 -0.68 17.48
CA VAL A 116 -3.72 0.33 16.98
C VAL A 116 -2.38 0.23 17.73
N LYS A 117 -2.38 0.10 19.07
CA LYS A 117 -1.15 -0.11 19.85
C LYS A 117 -0.39 -1.35 19.35
N THR A 118 -1.10 -2.46 19.17
CA THR A 118 -0.49 -3.71 18.65
C THR A 118 0.11 -3.51 17.26
N ALA A 119 -0.60 -2.81 16.38
CA ALA A 119 -0.12 -2.51 15.04
C ALA A 119 1.09 -1.56 15.03
N VAL A 120 1.15 -0.62 15.97
CA VAL A 120 2.31 0.30 16.17
C VAL A 120 3.53 -0.47 16.65
N ASP A 121 3.37 -1.38 17.61
CA ASP A 121 4.46 -2.17 18.18
C ASP A 121 5.02 -3.21 17.21
N ALA A 122 4.19 -3.63 16.24
CA ALA A 122 4.63 -4.48 15.15
C ALA A 122 5.47 -3.68 14.12
N ASP A 123 6.21 -4.39 13.27
CA ASP A 123 7.07 -3.79 12.23
C ASP A 123 6.23 -3.32 11.00
N ASN A 124 5.14 -2.59 11.25
CA ASN A 124 4.33 -1.94 10.21
C ASN A 124 4.81 -0.50 10.01
N GLN A 125 4.87 -0.04 8.75
CA GLN A 125 5.24 1.33 8.42
C GLN A 125 4.02 2.24 8.23
N VAL A 126 2.87 1.66 7.86
CA VAL A 126 1.61 2.39 7.68
C VAL A 126 0.47 1.60 8.33
N ILE A 127 -0.45 2.30 8.97
CA ILE A 127 -1.64 1.71 9.59
C ILE A 127 -2.87 2.35 8.96
N ILE A 128 -3.74 1.55 8.37
CA ILE A 128 -5.01 2.01 7.81
C ILE A 128 -6.15 1.47 8.69
N ILE A 129 -6.94 2.36 9.25
CA ILE A 129 -8.16 2.01 9.98
C ILE A 129 -9.34 2.22 9.03
N SER A 130 -10.04 1.14 8.69
CA SER A 130 -11.24 1.20 7.87
C SER A 130 -12.45 1.16 8.79
N ALA A 131 -13.00 2.34 9.10
CA ALA A 131 -14.21 2.48 9.89
C ALA A 131 -15.45 2.49 8.97
N GLY A 132 -16.54 1.91 9.46
CA GLY A 132 -17.85 2.08 8.83
C GLY A 132 -18.29 3.53 8.91
N SER A 133 -19.20 3.96 8.01
CA SER A 133 -19.83 5.27 8.08
C SER A 133 -20.77 5.32 9.29
N SER A 134 -20.24 5.50 10.48
CA SER A 134 -21.11 5.61 11.63
C SER A 134 -21.86 6.95 11.57
N ALA A 135 -23.18 6.89 11.48
CA ALA A 135 -24.06 7.97 11.90
C ALA A 135 -23.96 8.19 13.43
N GLY A 136 -23.00 7.55 14.10
CA GLY A 136 -22.72 7.61 15.52
C GLY A 136 -21.96 8.87 15.90
N SER A 137 -22.30 9.45 17.04
CA SER A 137 -21.82 10.73 17.53
C SER A 137 -20.37 10.75 18.00
N GLU A 138 -19.66 9.64 18.01
CA GLU A 138 -18.28 9.54 18.51
C GLU A 138 -17.37 8.89 17.46
N ASP A 139 -16.43 9.68 16.98
CA ASP A 139 -15.34 9.20 16.11
C ASP A 139 -14.23 8.65 17.01
N TYR A 140 -14.38 7.39 17.44
CA TYR A 140 -13.38 6.70 18.26
C TYR A 140 -12.01 6.67 17.58
N THR A 141 -11.97 6.57 16.26
CA THR A 141 -10.71 6.57 15.50
C THR A 141 -9.92 7.86 15.72
N ALA A 142 -10.60 9.02 15.61
CA ALA A 142 -9.94 10.31 15.86
C ALA A 142 -9.49 10.45 17.32
N ALA A 143 -10.28 9.95 18.27
CA ALA A 143 -9.92 9.98 19.69
C ALA A 143 -8.70 9.10 19.99
N VAL A 144 -8.67 7.88 19.46
CA VAL A 144 -7.53 6.96 19.59
C VAL A 144 -6.25 7.54 18.98
N ILE A 145 -6.33 8.13 17.78
CA ILE A 145 -5.16 8.77 17.15
C ILE A 145 -4.66 9.94 17.99
N ARG A 146 -5.55 10.76 18.59
CA ARG A 146 -5.15 11.87 19.47
C ARG A 146 -4.51 11.39 20.76
N GLU A 147 -4.95 10.25 21.32
CA GLU A 147 -4.33 9.67 22.52
C GLU A 147 -2.93 9.15 22.24
N LEU A 148 -2.72 8.51 21.08
CA LEU A 148 -1.47 7.83 20.74
C LEU A 148 -0.47 8.70 19.97
N GLY A 149 -0.90 9.85 19.47
CA GLY A 149 -0.08 10.69 18.60
C GLY A 149 -0.75 12.00 18.20
N GLU A 150 -0.68 12.35 16.94
CA GLU A 150 -1.16 13.62 16.39
C GLU A 150 -2.10 13.40 15.20
N VAL A 151 -3.24 14.08 15.20
CA VAL A 151 -4.14 14.17 14.05
C VAL A 151 -3.73 15.38 13.20
N LEU A 152 -3.24 15.14 11.99
CA LEU A 152 -2.82 16.19 11.07
C LEU A 152 -3.99 16.76 10.25
N VAL A 153 -4.91 15.88 9.82
CA VAL A 153 -6.09 16.25 9.06
C VAL A 153 -7.28 15.47 9.60
N HIS A 154 -8.41 16.15 9.81
CA HIS A 154 -9.66 15.53 10.18
C HIS A 154 -10.76 16.01 9.23
N GLY A 155 -11.09 15.15 8.27
CA GLY A 155 -12.04 15.43 7.20
C GLY A 155 -11.40 16.11 5.99
N VAL A 156 -11.87 15.73 4.81
CA VAL A 156 -11.45 16.27 3.51
C VAL A 156 -12.68 16.71 2.71
N THR A 157 -12.51 17.66 1.80
CA THR A 157 -13.59 18.16 0.94
C THR A 157 -13.79 17.29 -0.30
N MET A 158 -13.88 15.97 -0.09
CA MET A 158 -14.01 14.97 -1.15
C MET A 158 -15.20 14.06 -0.85
N MET A 159 -15.92 13.64 -1.88
CA MET A 159 -17.04 12.70 -1.75
C MET A 159 -16.95 11.64 -2.85
N PRO A 160 -16.92 10.34 -2.49
CA PRO A 160 -16.85 9.76 -1.15
C PRO A 160 -15.51 10.02 -0.45
N GLY A 161 -15.46 9.82 0.89
CA GLY A 161 -14.23 9.93 1.69
C GLY A 161 -14.14 11.17 2.59
N LYS A 162 -15.23 11.94 2.72
CA LYS A 162 -15.27 13.14 3.58
C LYS A 162 -14.72 12.94 5.00
N PRO A 163 -14.97 11.82 5.71
CA PRO A 163 -14.46 11.62 7.07
C PRO A 163 -13.02 11.09 7.14
N THR A 164 -12.25 11.17 6.05
CA THR A 164 -10.84 10.72 6.06
C THR A 164 -10.02 11.47 7.11
N ILE A 165 -9.25 10.74 7.90
CA ILE A 165 -8.33 11.26 8.90
C ILE A 165 -6.92 10.89 8.50
N LEU A 166 -5.99 11.83 8.66
CA LEU A 166 -4.55 11.57 8.60
C LEU A 166 -3.94 11.88 9.95
N GLY A 167 -3.15 10.97 10.46
CA GLY A 167 -2.47 11.12 11.74
C GLY A 167 -1.09 10.50 11.75
N ILE A 168 -0.34 10.78 12.80
CA ILE A 168 0.96 10.16 13.07
C ILE A 168 0.93 9.59 14.48
N VAL A 169 1.20 8.30 14.60
CA VAL A 169 1.30 7.60 15.87
C VAL A 169 2.68 6.99 15.98
N SER A 170 3.46 7.39 16.99
CA SER A 170 4.84 6.93 17.17
C SER A 170 5.71 7.06 15.91
N GLY A 171 5.53 8.13 15.13
CA GLY A 171 6.25 8.38 13.89
C GLY A 171 5.76 7.58 12.67
N LYS A 172 4.67 6.84 12.80
CA LYS A 172 4.03 6.06 11.72
C LYS A 172 2.71 6.71 11.30
N PRO A 173 2.43 6.85 9.99
CA PRO A 173 1.14 7.29 9.46
C PRO A 173 0.09 6.20 9.55
#